data_ba0634a70626a901acbf91f59f1cbf4a
#
_entry.id   ba0634a70626a901acbf91f59f1cbf4a
#
_cell.length_a   1.000
_cell.length_b   1.000
_cell.length_c   1.000
_cell.angle_alpha   90.00
_cell.angle_beta   90.00
_cell.angle_gamma   90.00
#
_symmetry.space_group_name_H-M   'P 1'
#
loop_
_entity.id
_entity.type
_entity.pdbx_description
1 polymer ?
#
loop_
_entity_poly.entity_id
_entity_poly.type
_entity_poly.pdbx_seq_one_letter_code
_entity_poly.pdbx_strand_id
1 'polypeptide(L)'
;VKGQKRHLRAVFGEEGKSIPDDYYFSNVFLHNNNYHRIHAPINGTVTRIEHVPGDLVLLRPWAYKDPSLPALRNERINVDVVDNKGRKWYMSIVGGPGVGSIVLTHSTFVGASVLIGQEVATFLLGSTCCIAAPEPCVQSHVGDQVEMGDPL
;
A
#
# COMPACT_ATOMS: atom_id res chain seq x y z
N VAL A 1 10.72 -16.11 -3.47
CA VAL A 1 10.76 -16.67 -4.82
C VAL A 1 10.79 -15.53 -5.83
N LYS A 2 11.84 -15.47 -6.72
CA LYS A 2 12.12 -14.32 -7.59
C LYS A 2 10.96 -13.86 -8.51
N GLY A 3 10.06 -14.74 -8.90
CA GLY A 3 8.91 -14.40 -9.76
C GLY A 3 7.83 -13.56 -9.06
N GLN A 4 7.54 -13.81 -7.80
CA GLN A 4 6.55 -13.08 -7.03
C GLN A 4 6.98 -11.65 -6.70
N LYS A 5 8.28 -11.40 -6.45
CA LYS A 5 8.80 -10.04 -6.21
C LYS A 5 8.59 -9.10 -7.41
N ARG A 6 8.67 -9.59 -8.63
CA ARG A 6 8.45 -8.76 -9.84
C ARG A 6 7.00 -8.32 -9.99
N HIS A 7 6.05 -9.18 -9.66
CA HIS A 7 4.62 -8.84 -9.70
C HIS A 7 4.25 -7.82 -8.61
N LEU A 8 4.78 -7.98 -7.40
CA LEU A 8 4.52 -7.01 -6.31
C LEU A 8 5.03 -5.61 -6.64
N ARG A 9 6.17 -5.47 -7.29
CA ARG A 9 6.70 -4.17 -7.71
C ARG A 9 5.77 -3.43 -8.69
N ALA A 10 5.08 -4.16 -9.56
CA ALA A 10 4.18 -3.56 -10.53
C ALA A 10 2.98 -2.82 -9.89
N VAL A 11 2.65 -3.13 -8.64
CA VAL A 11 1.63 -2.40 -7.87
C VAL A 11 2.01 -0.92 -7.70
N PHE A 12 3.30 -0.62 -7.57
CA PHE A 12 3.81 0.74 -7.38
C PHE A 12 4.00 1.53 -8.69
N GLY A 13 3.47 1.02 -9.81
CA GLY A 13 3.57 1.69 -11.11
C GLY A 13 5.01 1.72 -11.65
N GLU A 14 5.37 2.79 -12.36
CA GLU A 14 6.72 2.93 -12.93
C GLU A 14 7.81 2.98 -11.85
N GLU A 15 7.52 3.61 -10.70
CA GLU A 15 8.44 3.66 -9.56
C GLU A 15 8.76 2.28 -8.99
N GLY A 16 7.88 1.30 -9.18
CA GLY A 16 8.14 -0.08 -8.79
C GLY A 16 9.39 -0.68 -9.41
N LYS A 17 9.83 -0.17 -10.58
CA LYS A 17 11.05 -0.61 -11.26
C LYS A 17 12.32 -0.16 -10.53
N SER A 18 12.26 0.95 -9.82
CA SER A 18 13.37 1.54 -9.08
C SER A 18 13.48 1.07 -7.62
N ILE A 19 12.51 0.26 -7.14
CA ILE A 19 12.59 -0.32 -5.79
C ILE A 19 13.78 -1.28 -5.71
N PRO A 20 14.72 -1.09 -4.76
CA PRO A 20 15.87 -1.98 -4.59
C PRO A 20 15.48 -3.44 -4.30
N ASP A 21 16.37 -4.38 -4.65
CA ASP A 21 16.10 -5.82 -4.52
C ASP A 21 16.07 -6.30 -3.06
N ASP A 22 16.68 -5.56 -2.16
CA ASP A 22 16.76 -5.83 -0.72
C ASP A 22 15.57 -5.27 0.08
N TYR A 23 14.61 -4.60 -0.60
CA TYR A 23 13.41 -4.11 0.06
C TYR A 23 12.48 -5.22 0.49
N TYR A 24 11.83 -5.00 1.62
CA TYR A 24 10.79 -5.86 2.19
C TYR A 24 9.42 -5.45 1.65
N PHE A 25 8.58 -6.43 1.37
CA PHE A 25 7.24 -6.22 0.86
C PHE A 25 6.22 -6.82 1.82
N SER A 26 5.22 -6.03 2.19
CA SER A 26 4.04 -6.50 2.90
C SER A 26 2.77 -6.15 2.15
N ASN A 27 1.73 -6.94 2.36
CA ASN A 27 0.40 -6.71 1.80
C ASN A 27 -0.64 -7.03 2.88
N VAL A 28 -1.36 -6.02 3.30
CA VAL A 28 -2.43 -6.13 4.29
C VAL A 28 -3.77 -6.06 3.57
N PHE A 29 -4.53 -7.14 3.63
CA PHE A 29 -5.90 -7.20 3.13
C PHE A 29 -6.88 -6.76 4.20
N LEU A 30 -7.77 -5.83 3.86
CA LEU A 30 -8.80 -5.29 4.74
C LEU A 30 -10.16 -5.83 4.33
N HIS A 31 -10.72 -6.74 5.14
CA HIS A 31 -12.06 -7.24 4.93
C HIS A 31 -13.09 -6.13 5.17
N ASN A 32 -14.25 -6.17 4.49
CA ASN A 32 -15.27 -5.10 4.53
C ASN A 32 -15.73 -4.68 5.93
N ASN A 33 -15.60 -5.55 6.92
CA ASN A 33 -15.99 -5.27 8.31
C ASN A 33 -14.81 -4.78 9.17
N ASN A 34 -13.62 -4.66 8.59
CA ASN A 34 -12.42 -4.24 9.31
C ASN A 34 -12.27 -2.72 9.29
N TYR A 35 -11.26 -2.26 9.98
CA TYR A 35 -10.82 -0.87 9.95
C TYR A 35 -10.31 -0.50 8.55
N HIS A 36 -10.78 0.63 7.99
CA HIS A 36 -10.55 1.01 6.60
C HIS A 36 -9.77 2.32 6.43
N ARG A 37 -8.95 2.69 7.41
CA ARG A 37 -8.08 3.86 7.30
C ARG A 37 -6.64 3.42 7.17
N ILE A 38 -5.89 4.13 6.36
CA ILE A 38 -4.46 3.88 6.11
C ILE A 38 -3.64 4.95 6.81
N HIS A 39 -2.59 4.51 7.48
CA HIS A 39 -1.71 5.34 8.28
C HIS A 39 -0.29 5.33 7.72
N ALA A 40 0.45 6.43 7.95
CA ALA A 40 1.84 6.53 7.58
C ALA A 40 2.66 5.49 8.36
N PRO A 41 3.47 4.66 7.68
CA PRO A 41 4.28 3.62 8.33
C PRO A 41 5.54 4.18 8.97
N ILE A 42 5.89 5.43 8.68
CA ILE A 42 7.15 6.06 9.13
C ILE A 42 6.97 7.58 9.24
N ASN A 43 7.81 8.21 10.06
CA ASN A 43 7.96 9.66 10.05
C ASN A 43 8.74 10.09 8.82
N GLY A 44 8.23 11.03 8.04
CA GLY A 44 8.89 11.46 6.82
C GLY A 44 8.15 12.54 6.06
N THR A 45 8.58 12.74 4.82
CA THR A 45 7.98 13.71 3.89
C THR A 45 7.39 12.96 2.70
N VAL A 46 6.15 13.27 2.35
CA VAL A 46 5.50 12.76 1.14
C VAL A 46 6.19 13.35 -0.10
N THR A 47 6.78 12.51 -0.93
CA THR A 47 7.53 12.95 -2.12
C THR A 47 6.81 12.70 -3.43
N ARG A 48 5.83 11.79 -3.42
CA ARG A 48 5.04 11.48 -4.61
C ARG A 48 3.64 11.02 -4.22
N ILE A 49 2.67 11.42 -5.01
CA ILE A 49 1.32 10.86 -5.03
C ILE A 49 0.96 10.61 -6.48
N GLU A 50 0.57 9.39 -6.80
CA GLU A 50 0.14 9.00 -8.14
C GLU A 50 -1.18 8.27 -8.08
N HIS A 51 -2.17 8.77 -8.79
CA HIS A 51 -3.42 8.08 -9.02
C HIS A 51 -3.29 7.20 -10.28
N VAL A 52 -3.40 5.91 -10.10
CA VAL A 52 -3.38 4.92 -11.18
C VAL A 52 -4.81 4.45 -11.41
N PRO A 53 -5.45 4.86 -12.50
CA PRO A 53 -6.79 4.39 -12.83
C PRO A 53 -6.77 2.89 -13.12
N GLY A 54 -7.86 2.22 -12.82
CA GLY A 54 -7.94 0.78 -13.03
C GLY A 54 -9.36 0.23 -12.90
N ASP A 55 -9.45 -1.08 -12.92
CA ASP A 55 -10.69 -1.80 -12.72
C ASP A 55 -11.13 -1.74 -11.24
N LEU A 56 -12.32 -2.23 -10.98
CA LEU A 56 -12.91 -2.33 -9.64
C LEU A 56 -13.26 -3.79 -9.32
N VAL A 57 -12.30 -4.67 -9.53
CA VAL A 57 -12.48 -6.11 -9.29
C VAL A 57 -12.47 -6.40 -7.79
N LEU A 58 -13.34 -7.32 -7.36
CA LEU A 58 -13.40 -7.77 -5.97
C LEU A 58 -12.05 -8.34 -5.52
N LEU A 59 -11.50 -7.75 -4.45
CA LEU A 59 -10.33 -8.26 -3.75
C LEU A 59 -10.76 -9.40 -2.84
N ARG A 60 -10.65 -10.64 -3.32
CA ARG A 60 -10.95 -11.84 -2.52
C ARG A 60 -9.67 -12.65 -2.30
N PRO A 61 -9.47 -13.28 -1.13
CA PRO A 61 -8.25 -14.04 -0.83
C PRO A 61 -7.90 -15.10 -1.87
N TRP A 62 -8.91 -15.76 -2.49
CA TRP A 62 -8.69 -16.76 -3.52
C TRP A 62 -8.24 -16.17 -4.87
N ALA A 63 -8.56 -14.91 -5.16
CA ALA A 63 -8.15 -14.24 -6.40
C ALA A 63 -6.65 -13.91 -6.42
N TYR A 64 -5.98 -13.92 -5.27
CA TYR A 64 -4.53 -13.72 -5.16
C TYR A 64 -3.70 -14.92 -5.64
N LYS A 65 -4.34 -16.04 -5.97
CA LYS A 65 -3.67 -17.21 -6.57
C LYS A 65 -3.46 -17.08 -8.07
N ASP A 66 -4.11 -16.11 -8.71
CA ASP A 66 -4.02 -15.86 -10.16
C ASP A 66 -2.90 -14.87 -10.43
N PRO A 67 -2.06 -15.07 -11.50
CA PRO A 67 -1.08 -14.08 -11.94
C PRO A 67 -1.69 -12.74 -12.36
N SER A 68 -2.99 -12.65 -12.58
CA SER A 68 -3.75 -11.41 -12.81
C SER A 68 -4.16 -10.69 -11.52
N LEU A 69 -3.32 -10.72 -10.49
CA LEU A 69 -3.58 -10.15 -9.16
C LEU A 69 -4.49 -8.91 -9.22
N PRO A 70 -5.65 -8.91 -8.54
CA PRO A 70 -6.56 -7.75 -8.53
C PRO A 70 -5.87 -6.44 -8.16
N ALA A 71 -4.87 -6.50 -7.26
CA ALA A 71 -4.06 -5.34 -6.88
C ALA A 71 -3.31 -4.68 -8.05
N LEU A 72 -3.03 -5.40 -9.14
CA LEU A 72 -2.39 -4.85 -10.35
C LEU A 72 -3.39 -4.23 -11.32
N ARG A 73 -4.65 -4.59 -11.21
CA ARG A 73 -5.73 -4.16 -12.12
C ARG A 73 -6.57 -3.05 -11.55
N ASN A 74 -6.74 -3.03 -10.22
CA ASN A 74 -7.64 -2.09 -9.56
C ASN A 74 -7.05 -0.68 -9.51
N GLU A 75 -7.97 0.28 -9.48
CA GLU A 75 -7.68 1.66 -9.15
C GLU A 75 -6.89 1.71 -7.84
N ARG A 76 -5.85 2.54 -7.83
CA ARG A 76 -5.00 2.70 -6.64
C ARG A 76 -4.36 4.07 -6.58
N ILE A 77 -3.99 4.45 -5.37
CA ILE A 77 -3.17 5.63 -5.14
C ILE A 77 -1.83 5.16 -4.56
N ASN A 78 -0.76 5.50 -5.26
CA ASN A 78 0.61 5.28 -4.80
C ASN A 78 1.10 6.52 -4.05
N VAL A 79 1.63 6.32 -2.85
CA VAL A 79 2.19 7.38 -2.01
C VAL A 79 3.61 6.99 -1.61
N ASP A 80 4.58 7.81 -1.97
CA ASP A 80 5.97 7.62 -1.58
C ASP A 80 6.33 8.60 -0.45
N VAL A 81 6.98 8.08 0.59
CA VAL A 81 7.45 8.84 1.75
C VAL A 81 8.95 8.66 1.88
N VAL A 82 9.68 9.75 2.06
CA VAL A 82 11.12 9.72 2.37
C VAL A 82 11.29 9.98 3.87
N ASP A 83 11.96 9.07 4.55
CA ASP A 83 12.25 9.19 5.98
C ASP A 83 13.38 10.19 6.26
N ASN A 84 13.66 10.47 7.53
CA ASN A 84 14.71 11.38 7.96
C ASN A 84 16.14 10.86 7.71
N LYS A 85 16.29 9.60 7.26
CA LYS A 85 17.56 9.02 6.80
C LYS A 85 17.71 9.09 5.27
N GLY A 86 16.75 9.70 4.57
CA GLY A 86 16.73 9.80 3.10
C GLY A 86 16.30 8.51 2.39
N ARG A 87 15.75 7.52 3.08
CA ARG A 87 15.30 6.26 2.50
C ARG A 87 13.84 6.39 2.07
N LYS A 88 13.54 5.86 0.90
CA LYS A 88 12.20 5.92 0.32
C LYS A 88 11.35 4.72 0.77
N TRP A 89 10.13 5.00 1.17
CA TRP A 89 9.09 4.04 1.51
C TRP A 89 7.96 4.17 0.50
N TYR A 90 7.47 3.08 0.01
CA TYR A 90 6.42 3.05 -1.01
C TYR A 90 5.16 2.44 -0.42
N MET A 91 4.03 3.13 -0.58
CA MET A 91 2.70 2.61 -0.26
C MET A 91 1.86 2.56 -1.52
N SER A 92 1.14 1.47 -1.72
CA SER A 92 0.10 1.37 -2.74
C SER A 92 -1.23 1.05 -2.08
N ILE A 93 -2.13 2.01 -2.11
CA ILE A 93 -3.46 1.97 -1.52
C ILE A 93 -4.40 1.53 -2.63
N VAL A 94 -4.82 0.27 -2.62
CA VAL A 94 -5.55 -0.37 -3.72
C VAL A 94 -7.03 -0.45 -3.39
N GLY A 95 -7.85 0.18 -4.21
CA GLY A 95 -9.31 0.20 -4.08
C GLY A 95 -9.96 -1.13 -4.46
N GLY A 96 -11.17 -1.30 -3.96
CA GLY A 96 -12.05 -2.42 -4.30
C GLY A 96 -13.23 -1.97 -5.18
N PRO A 97 -14.31 -2.76 -5.24
CA PRO A 97 -15.49 -2.43 -6.04
C PRO A 97 -16.18 -1.17 -5.48
N GLY A 98 -16.19 -0.12 -6.30
CA GLY A 98 -16.82 1.16 -5.98
C GLY A 98 -16.00 2.34 -6.53
N VAL A 99 -16.60 3.21 -7.31
CA VAL A 99 -15.95 4.40 -7.88
C VAL A 99 -15.60 5.38 -6.76
N GLY A 100 -14.35 5.88 -6.76
CA GLY A 100 -13.88 6.85 -5.77
C GLY A 100 -13.71 6.25 -4.36
N SER A 101 -13.32 4.97 -4.28
CA SER A 101 -13.21 4.26 -3.00
C SER A 101 -12.05 4.72 -2.12
N ILE A 102 -11.07 5.44 -2.67
CA ILE A 102 -9.89 5.91 -1.94
C ILE A 102 -9.96 7.43 -1.78
N VAL A 103 -9.91 7.90 -0.55
CA VAL A 103 -9.91 9.34 -0.23
C VAL A 103 -8.65 9.65 0.58
N LEU A 104 -7.76 10.49 0.03
CA LEU A 104 -6.63 11.01 0.79
C LEU A 104 -7.11 12.05 1.83
N THR A 105 -6.44 12.10 2.98
CA THR A 105 -6.68 13.17 3.96
C THR A 105 -6.17 14.52 3.42
N HIS A 106 -6.74 15.61 3.92
CA HIS A 106 -6.30 16.96 3.54
C HIS A 106 -4.84 17.25 3.90
N SER A 107 -4.28 16.52 4.87
CA SER A 107 -2.88 16.62 5.29
C SER A 107 -1.93 15.80 4.42
N THR A 108 -2.43 14.99 3.48
CA THR A 108 -1.62 14.13 2.60
C THR A 108 -1.47 14.78 1.23
N PHE A 109 -0.38 15.48 1.01
CA PHE A 109 0.00 16.11 -0.26
C PHE A 109 1.51 16.07 -0.46
N VAL A 110 1.98 16.23 -1.68
CA VAL A 110 3.42 16.23 -1.98
C VAL A 110 4.11 17.39 -1.26
N GLY A 111 5.12 17.10 -0.48
CA GLY A 111 5.81 18.03 0.41
C GLY A 111 5.29 18.03 1.85
N ALA A 112 4.19 17.37 2.15
CA ALA A 112 3.68 17.26 3.51
C ALA A 112 4.59 16.41 4.40
N SER A 113 4.82 16.85 5.63
CA SER A 113 5.41 16.02 6.67
C SER A 113 4.33 15.13 7.28
N VAL A 114 4.63 13.85 7.45
CA VAL A 114 3.76 12.88 8.10
C VAL A 114 4.46 12.23 9.28
N LEU A 115 3.68 11.92 10.31
CA LEU A 115 4.16 11.17 11.46
C LEU A 115 3.68 9.71 11.38
N ILE A 116 4.47 8.80 11.91
CA ILE A 116 4.08 7.39 12.04
C ILE A 116 2.72 7.30 12.76
N GLY A 117 1.81 6.50 12.19
CA GLY A 117 0.43 6.38 12.70
C GLY A 117 -0.51 7.51 12.30
N GLN A 118 -0.04 8.58 11.63
CA GLN A 118 -0.92 9.61 11.08
C GLN A 118 -1.76 9.06 9.95
N GLU A 119 -3.07 9.32 9.96
CA GLU A 119 -3.98 8.93 8.87
C GLU A 119 -3.60 9.64 7.57
N VAL A 120 -3.43 8.87 6.50
CA VAL A 120 -3.09 9.36 5.16
C VAL A 120 -4.20 9.15 4.15
N ALA A 121 -5.02 8.13 4.34
CA ALA A 121 -6.14 7.82 3.45
C ALA A 121 -7.23 7.03 4.16
N THR A 122 -8.42 7.04 3.57
CA THR A 122 -9.56 6.21 3.97
C THR A 122 -10.11 5.48 2.74
N PHE A 123 -10.51 4.23 2.92
CA PHE A 123 -11.30 3.51 1.94
C PHE A 123 -12.80 3.63 2.26
N LEU A 124 -13.59 3.81 1.23
CA LEU A 124 -15.05 3.77 1.36
C LEU A 124 -15.61 2.35 1.22
N LEU A 125 -14.88 1.45 0.59
CA LEU A 125 -15.26 0.04 0.41
C LEU A 125 -14.03 -0.83 0.11
N GLY A 126 -13.99 -2.06 0.66
CA GLY A 126 -13.05 -3.18 0.51
C GLY A 126 -11.70 -2.93 -0.17
N SER A 127 -10.60 -3.35 0.45
CA SER A 127 -9.31 -2.79 0.08
C SER A 127 -8.10 -3.66 0.45
N THR A 128 -6.96 -3.29 -0.10
CA THR A 128 -5.65 -3.79 0.34
C THR A 128 -4.62 -2.68 0.33
N CYS A 129 -3.66 -2.76 1.25
CA CYS A 129 -2.52 -1.86 1.28
C CYS A 129 -1.22 -2.65 1.08
N CYS A 130 -0.45 -2.27 0.08
CA CYS A 130 0.88 -2.83 -0.17
C CYS A 130 1.93 -1.82 0.27
N ILE A 131 2.97 -2.30 0.97
CA ILE A 131 4.10 -1.48 1.41
C ILE A 131 5.39 -2.12 0.90
N ALA A 132 6.32 -1.29 0.39
CA ALA A 132 7.69 -1.68 0.17
C ALA A 132 8.61 -0.76 0.99
N ALA A 133 9.47 -1.36 1.82
CA ALA A 133 10.24 -0.68 2.83
C ALA A 133 11.71 -1.11 2.85
N PRO A 134 12.65 -0.20 3.21
CA PRO A 134 14.08 -0.48 3.25
C PRO A 134 14.51 -1.33 4.47
N GLU A 135 13.61 -1.58 5.39
CA GLU A 135 13.85 -2.40 6.57
C GLU A 135 12.62 -3.28 6.85
N PRO A 136 12.77 -4.41 7.55
CA PRO A 136 11.65 -5.26 7.87
C PRO A 136 10.62 -4.46 8.69
N CYS A 137 9.43 -4.27 8.10
CA CYS A 137 8.27 -3.72 8.80
C CYS A 137 7.48 -4.82 9.50
N VAL A 138 7.93 -6.08 9.39
CA VAL A 138 7.08 -7.24 9.61
C VAL A 138 7.64 -8.11 10.72
N GLN A 139 6.89 -8.20 11.80
CA GLN A 139 6.98 -9.32 12.75
C GLN A 139 5.91 -10.40 12.46
N SER A 140 5.03 -10.12 11.51
CA SER A 140 3.91 -10.99 11.13
C SER A 140 4.27 -11.91 9.97
N HIS A 141 3.61 -13.08 9.89
CA HIS A 141 3.78 -14.06 8.82
C HIS A 141 2.60 -14.02 7.84
N VAL A 142 2.82 -14.55 6.65
CA VAL A 142 1.73 -14.65 5.65
C VAL A 142 0.58 -15.50 6.19
N GLY A 143 -0.60 -14.88 6.30
CA GLY A 143 -1.82 -15.50 6.81
C GLY A 143 -2.19 -15.06 8.22
N ASP A 144 -1.33 -14.32 8.92
CA ASP A 144 -1.66 -13.77 10.23
C ASP A 144 -2.75 -12.71 10.14
N GLN A 145 -3.58 -12.64 11.16
CA GLN A 145 -4.45 -11.51 11.41
C GLN A 145 -3.68 -10.45 12.19
N VAL A 146 -3.77 -9.21 11.73
CA VAL A 146 -3.13 -8.06 12.36
C VAL A 146 -4.16 -7.00 12.70
N GLU A 147 -3.95 -6.28 13.78
CA GLU A 147 -4.78 -5.13 14.16
C GLU A 147 -4.05 -3.82 13.88
N MET A 148 -4.80 -2.72 13.91
CA MET A 148 -4.20 -1.40 13.74
C MET A 148 -3.27 -1.08 14.93
N GLY A 149 -2.01 -0.75 14.61
CA GLY A 149 -0.97 -0.48 15.61
C GLY A 149 -0.04 -1.66 15.85
N ASP A 150 -0.37 -2.84 15.35
CA ASP A 150 0.56 -3.97 15.38
C ASP A 150 1.78 -3.68 14.50
N PRO A 151 2.98 -4.09 14.91
CA PRO A 151 4.15 -4.03 14.05
C PRO A 151 3.96 -4.99 12.88
N LEU A 152 4.00 -4.45 11.68
CA LEU A 152 3.91 -5.21 10.43
C LEU A 152 5.23 -5.86 10.08
#